data_9952146b06b3145583b005f73252f0a2
#
_entry.id   9952146b06b3145583b005f73252f0a2
#
_cell.length_a   1.000
_cell.length_b   1.000
_cell.length_c   1.000
_cell.angle_alpha   90.00
_cell.angle_beta   90.00
_cell.angle_gamma   90.00
#
_symmetry.space_group_name_H-M   'P 1'
#
loop_
_entity.id
_entity.type
_entity.pdbx_description
1 polymer ?
#
loop_
_entity_poly.entity_id
_entity_poly.type
_entity_poly.pdbx_seq_one_letter_code
_entity_poly.pdbx_strand_id
1 'polypeptide(L)'
;MLEKKGNIYPVLLAGGSGTRLWPVSRELYPKQLVNFIDEDSLVQGTIRRLNSVMDRERVRIVCGQEHYHETGKQLADMGLNPEGKIISEPCGRNTAPAILLALLMILEEDPDATVFIFPADHVIRNVERFYEHLTRAAAPDHQTFCRKTGQGYG
;
A
#
# COMPACT_ATOMS: atom_id res chain seq x y z
N MET A 1 5.36 -15.33 -12.68
CA MET A 1 6.25 -14.30 -12.12
C MET A 1 6.06 -13.05 -12.97
N LEU A 2 5.46 -12.00 -12.43
CA LEU A 2 5.54 -10.71 -13.11
C LEU A 2 7.03 -10.44 -13.30
N GLU A 3 7.51 -10.34 -14.55
CA GLU A 3 8.79 -9.68 -14.77
C GLU A 3 8.74 -8.42 -13.92
N LYS A 4 9.75 -8.18 -13.09
CA LYS A 4 9.83 -7.00 -12.21
C LYS A 4 9.75 -5.77 -13.11
N LYS A 5 8.54 -5.40 -13.50
CA LYS A 5 8.29 -4.16 -14.24
C LYS A 5 8.68 -3.05 -13.30
N GLY A 6 9.80 -2.41 -13.62
CA GLY A 6 10.46 -1.42 -12.78
C GLY A 6 9.61 -0.21 -12.37
N ASN A 7 8.37 -0.13 -12.82
CA ASN A 7 7.46 1.01 -12.58
C ASN A 7 6.17 0.64 -11.82
N ILE A 8 6.11 -0.53 -11.15
CA ILE A 8 4.93 -0.91 -10.34
C ILE A 8 5.15 -0.48 -8.88
N TYR A 9 4.25 0.32 -8.35
CA TYR A 9 4.22 0.81 -6.98
C TYR A 9 3.01 0.25 -6.22
N PRO A 10 3.22 -0.70 -5.30
CA PRO A 10 2.16 -1.10 -4.37
C PRO A 10 1.97 -0.03 -3.30
N VAL A 11 0.77 0.50 -3.16
CA VAL A 11 0.38 1.47 -2.14
C VAL A 11 -0.55 0.81 -1.15
N LEU A 12 -0.17 0.76 0.12
CA LEU A 12 -0.97 0.24 1.21
C LEU A 12 -1.68 1.40 1.92
N LEU A 13 -2.99 1.29 2.03
CA LEU A 13 -3.78 2.23 2.82
C LEU A 13 -3.87 1.69 4.25
N ALA A 14 -3.07 2.26 5.14
CA ALA A 14 -3.00 1.91 6.56
C ALA A 14 -3.62 3.00 7.46
N GLY A 15 -4.48 3.84 6.89
CA GLY A 15 -5.21 4.88 7.60
C GLY A 15 -6.42 4.34 8.38
N GLY A 16 -6.90 5.15 9.31
CA GLY A 16 -8.07 4.88 10.13
C GLY A 16 -7.73 4.46 11.57
N SER A 17 -8.49 4.99 12.53
CA SER A 17 -8.28 4.79 13.97
C SER A 17 -8.50 3.37 14.47
N GLY A 18 -9.08 2.49 13.63
CA GLY A 18 -9.27 1.07 13.96
C GLY A 18 -10.10 0.76 15.21
N THR A 19 -10.76 1.75 15.80
CA THR A 19 -11.48 1.67 17.10
C THR A 19 -12.56 0.60 17.17
N ARG A 20 -13.02 0.09 16.01
CA ARG A 20 -14.05 -0.97 15.93
C ARG A 20 -13.63 -2.32 16.53
N LEU A 21 -12.34 -2.56 16.71
CA LEU A 21 -11.82 -3.81 17.28
C LEU A 21 -11.27 -3.60 18.71
N TRP A 22 -11.78 -2.58 19.41
CA TRP A 22 -11.44 -2.42 20.83
C TRP A 22 -11.81 -3.70 21.62
N PRO A 23 -11.00 -4.21 22.57
CA PRO A 23 -9.80 -3.60 23.16
C PRO A 23 -8.48 -3.93 22.42
N VAL A 24 -8.52 -4.71 21.34
CA VAL A 24 -7.33 -5.17 20.61
C VAL A 24 -6.69 -4.03 19.81
N SER A 25 -7.53 -3.17 19.20
CA SER A 25 -7.06 -1.96 18.54
C SER A 25 -7.34 -0.73 19.40
N ARG A 26 -6.40 0.20 19.42
CA ARG A 26 -6.50 1.50 20.12
C ARG A 26 -6.16 2.62 19.14
N GLU A 27 -6.51 3.86 19.50
CA GLU A 27 -6.26 5.04 18.66
C GLU A 27 -4.78 5.16 18.25
N LEU A 28 -3.86 4.94 19.21
CA LEU A 28 -2.42 4.97 18.98
C LEU A 28 -1.84 3.65 18.43
N TYR A 29 -2.63 2.58 18.38
CA TYR A 29 -2.22 1.27 17.89
C TYR A 29 -3.36 0.61 17.11
N PRO A 30 -3.59 1.06 15.86
CA PRO A 30 -4.73 0.63 15.05
C PRO A 30 -4.55 -0.82 14.58
N LYS A 31 -5.65 -1.45 14.19
CA LYS A 31 -5.74 -2.87 13.86
C LYS A 31 -4.69 -3.36 12.85
N GLN A 32 -4.34 -2.53 11.89
CA GLN A 32 -3.37 -2.88 10.84
C GLN A 32 -1.94 -3.04 11.36
N LEU A 33 -1.62 -2.48 12.50
CA LEU A 33 -0.32 -2.57 13.17
C LEU A 33 -0.28 -3.64 14.28
N VAL A 34 -1.41 -4.31 14.56
CA VAL A 34 -1.51 -5.37 15.56
C VAL A 34 -1.28 -6.73 14.93
N ASN A 35 -0.58 -7.61 15.64
CA ASN A 35 -0.36 -9.00 15.24
C ASN A 35 -1.59 -9.83 15.59
N PHE A 36 -2.43 -10.15 14.60
CA PHE A 36 -3.70 -10.86 14.82
C PHE A 36 -3.65 -12.35 14.55
N ILE A 37 -2.85 -12.77 13.58
CA ILE A 37 -2.93 -14.12 13.02
C ILE A 37 -1.61 -14.86 13.19
N ASP A 38 -0.48 -14.16 13.06
CA ASP A 38 0.88 -14.67 13.12
C ASP A 38 1.76 -13.66 13.88
N GLU A 39 3.07 -13.85 13.83
CA GLU A 39 4.04 -12.89 14.39
C GLU A 39 4.04 -11.53 13.66
N ASP A 40 3.51 -11.49 12.44
CA ASP A 40 3.43 -10.29 11.60
C ASP A 40 2.16 -9.47 11.88
N SER A 41 2.27 -8.16 11.77
CA SER A 41 1.09 -7.28 11.67
C SER A 41 0.40 -7.44 10.31
N LEU A 42 -0.83 -6.92 10.18
CA LEU A 42 -1.55 -6.96 8.89
C LEU A 42 -0.80 -6.20 7.78
N VAL A 43 -0.10 -5.11 8.13
CA VAL A 43 0.77 -4.37 7.20
C VAL A 43 1.92 -5.25 6.75
N GLN A 44 2.65 -5.86 7.69
CA GLN A 44 3.78 -6.74 7.39
C GLN A 44 3.36 -7.95 6.57
N GLY A 45 2.28 -8.62 6.94
CA GLY A 45 1.72 -9.75 6.20
C GLY A 45 1.31 -9.38 4.77
N THR A 46 0.78 -8.15 4.57
CA THR A 46 0.45 -7.67 3.23
C THR A 46 1.70 -7.42 2.40
N ILE A 47 2.74 -6.80 2.96
CA ILE A 47 4.02 -6.57 2.27
C ILE A 47 4.68 -7.91 1.89
N ARG A 48 4.74 -8.87 2.82
CA ARG A 48 5.30 -10.21 2.53
C ARG A 48 4.57 -10.89 1.38
N ARG A 49 3.24 -10.83 1.36
CA ARG A 49 2.42 -11.38 0.29
C ARG A 49 2.73 -10.73 -1.06
N LEU A 50 2.86 -9.42 -1.12
CA LEU A 50 3.14 -8.68 -2.35
C LEU A 50 4.57 -8.92 -2.85
N ASN A 51 5.53 -9.22 -1.98
CA ASN A 51 6.93 -9.43 -2.34
C ASN A 51 7.15 -10.57 -3.36
N SER A 52 6.22 -11.51 -3.46
CA SER A 52 6.29 -12.60 -4.45
C SER A 52 6.03 -12.13 -5.89
N VAL A 53 5.35 -11.00 -6.07
CA VAL A 53 4.89 -10.51 -7.39
C VAL A 53 5.30 -9.09 -7.69
N MET A 54 5.64 -8.29 -6.68
CA MET A 54 6.02 -6.88 -6.80
C MET A 54 7.32 -6.60 -6.05
N ASP A 55 8.00 -5.52 -6.40
CA ASP A 55 9.19 -5.08 -5.70
C ASP A 55 8.81 -4.40 -4.38
N ARG A 56 9.20 -5.01 -3.25
CA ARG A 56 8.95 -4.47 -1.91
C ARG A 56 9.66 -3.13 -1.65
N GLU A 57 10.74 -2.85 -2.38
CA GLU A 57 11.43 -1.56 -2.25
C GLU A 57 10.61 -0.38 -2.78
N ARG A 58 9.63 -0.67 -3.65
CA ARG A 58 8.72 0.31 -4.22
C ARG A 58 7.41 0.45 -3.43
N VAL A 59 7.24 -0.28 -2.33
CA VAL A 59 6.05 -0.14 -1.50
C VAL A 59 5.93 1.27 -0.95
N ARG A 60 4.72 1.80 -0.93
CA ARG A 60 4.36 3.04 -0.23
C ARG A 60 3.24 2.74 0.75
N ILE A 61 3.30 3.34 1.92
CA ILE A 61 2.29 3.15 2.97
C ILE A 61 1.72 4.51 3.33
N VAL A 62 0.41 4.66 3.17
CA VAL A 62 -0.30 5.87 3.60
C VAL A 62 -0.87 5.62 4.99
N CYS A 63 -0.50 6.43 5.96
CA CYS A 63 -1.00 6.33 7.34
C CYS A 63 -1.18 7.72 7.97
N GLY A 64 -1.90 7.77 9.07
CA GLY A 64 -2.00 8.98 9.88
C GLY A 64 -0.64 9.36 10.49
N GLN A 65 -0.46 10.64 10.76
CA GLN A 65 0.77 11.19 11.31
C GLN A 65 1.16 10.52 12.64
N GLU A 66 0.17 10.18 13.47
CA GLU A 66 0.33 9.48 14.75
C GLU A 66 0.90 8.06 14.61
N HIS A 67 0.77 7.44 13.43
CA HIS A 67 1.22 6.07 13.17
C HIS A 67 2.55 5.99 12.41
N TYR A 68 3.12 7.14 12.03
CA TYR A 68 4.33 7.23 11.23
C TYR A 68 5.50 6.44 11.84
N HIS A 69 5.79 6.67 13.11
CA HIS A 69 6.92 6.05 13.78
C HIS A 69 6.76 4.53 13.94
N GLU A 70 5.57 4.06 14.32
CA GLU A 70 5.33 2.63 14.47
C GLU A 70 5.37 1.91 13.12
N THR A 71 4.79 2.51 12.07
CA THR A 71 4.89 2.00 10.70
C THR A 71 6.35 1.93 10.25
N GLY A 72 7.15 2.95 10.55
CA GLY A 72 8.59 2.96 10.24
C GLY A 72 9.35 1.84 10.94
N LYS A 73 9.07 1.59 12.21
CA LYS A 73 9.65 0.48 12.96
C LYS A 73 9.32 -0.87 12.32
N GLN A 74 8.05 -1.09 11.97
CA GLN A 74 7.63 -2.34 11.34
C GLN A 74 8.28 -2.58 9.97
N LEU A 75 8.52 -1.52 9.18
CA LEU A 75 9.30 -1.62 7.96
C LEU A 75 10.77 -1.98 8.23
N ALA A 76 11.39 -1.33 9.22
CA ALA A 76 12.77 -1.61 9.62
C ALA A 76 12.93 -3.06 10.11
N ASP A 77 11.98 -3.60 10.88
CA ASP A 77 11.95 -5.00 11.34
C ASP A 77 11.89 -6.00 10.14
N MET A 78 11.36 -5.57 9.00
CA MET A 78 11.36 -6.33 7.75
C MET A 78 12.63 -6.12 6.90
N GLY A 79 13.59 -5.33 7.36
CA GLY A 79 14.80 -4.97 6.62
C GLY A 79 14.55 -3.98 5.48
N LEU A 80 13.47 -3.17 5.55
CA LEU A 80 13.17 -2.12 4.61
C LEU A 80 13.55 -0.76 5.19
N ASN A 81 14.20 0.10 4.39
CA ASN A 81 14.41 1.49 4.79
C ASN A 81 13.05 2.22 4.77
N PRO A 82 12.59 2.83 5.89
CA PRO A 82 11.33 3.55 5.94
C PRO A 82 11.33 4.86 5.15
N GLU A 83 12.52 5.42 4.89
CA GLU A 83 12.67 6.71 4.23
C GLU A 83 12.05 6.69 2.82
N GLY A 84 11.20 7.67 2.53
CA GLY A 84 10.48 7.78 1.26
C GLY A 84 9.35 6.75 1.05
N LYS A 85 9.18 5.78 1.98
CA LYS A 85 8.14 4.74 1.84
C LYS A 85 6.86 5.06 2.60
N ILE A 86 6.91 5.95 3.58
CA ILE A 86 5.76 6.30 4.40
C ILE A 86 5.24 7.68 4.01
N ILE A 87 3.97 7.71 3.64
CA ILE A 87 3.24 8.91 3.27
C ILE A 87 2.30 9.25 4.43
N SER A 88 2.60 10.33 5.13
CA SER A 88 1.83 10.76 6.29
C SER A 88 0.69 11.68 5.89
N GLU A 89 -0.54 11.29 6.23
CA GLU A 89 -1.71 12.17 6.08
C GLU A 89 -1.72 13.19 7.23
N PRO A 90 -1.80 14.48 6.94
CA PRO A 90 -1.92 15.51 7.99
C PRO A 90 -3.26 15.44 8.72
N CYS A 91 -4.30 14.94 8.06
CA CYS A 91 -5.61 14.64 8.66
C CYS A 91 -6.31 13.57 7.82
N GLY A 92 -6.87 12.57 8.47
CA GLY A 92 -7.64 11.50 7.81
C GLY A 92 -8.94 12.05 7.21
N ARG A 93 -9.01 12.09 5.86
CA ARG A 93 -10.18 12.59 5.10
C ARG A 93 -10.69 11.59 4.08
N ASN A 94 -10.86 10.34 4.49
CA ASN A 94 -11.29 9.24 3.63
C ASN A 94 -10.21 8.76 2.62
N THR A 95 -10.59 7.74 1.85
CA THR A 95 -9.70 6.99 0.96
C THR A 95 -9.21 7.81 -0.24
N ALA A 96 -10.08 8.62 -0.85
CA ALA A 96 -9.72 9.31 -2.09
C ALA A 96 -8.59 10.34 -1.92
N PRO A 97 -8.59 11.22 -0.89
CA PRO A 97 -7.46 12.10 -0.63
C PRO A 97 -6.15 11.35 -0.31
N ALA A 98 -6.21 10.24 0.42
CA ALA A 98 -5.06 9.40 0.72
C ALA A 98 -4.42 8.84 -0.57
N ILE A 99 -5.26 8.31 -1.47
CA ILE A 99 -4.81 7.83 -2.78
C ILE A 99 -4.21 8.96 -3.61
N LEU A 100 -4.87 10.11 -3.66
CA LEU A 100 -4.38 11.26 -4.43
C LEU A 100 -3.01 11.72 -3.94
N LEU A 101 -2.81 11.80 -2.62
CA LEU A 101 -1.53 12.17 -2.04
C LEU A 101 -0.43 11.19 -2.46
N ALA A 102 -0.69 9.88 -2.37
CA ALA A 102 0.24 8.85 -2.80
C ALA A 102 0.57 8.95 -4.30
N LEU A 103 -0.43 9.17 -5.14
CA LEU A 103 -0.24 9.30 -6.58
C LEU A 103 0.60 10.54 -6.93
N LEU A 104 0.39 11.68 -6.29
CA LEU A 104 1.18 12.89 -6.54
C LEU A 104 2.66 12.67 -6.19
N MET A 105 2.95 12.06 -5.02
CA MET A 105 4.32 11.79 -4.61
C MET A 105 5.00 10.77 -5.54
N ILE A 106 4.30 9.71 -5.94
CA ILE A 106 4.87 8.70 -6.85
C ILE A 106 5.11 9.29 -8.25
N LEU A 107 4.22 10.16 -8.74
CA LEU A 107 4.36 10.80 -10.04
C LEU A 107 5.56 11.76 -10.10
N GLU A 108 5.97 12.34 -8.99
CA GLU A 108 7.21 13.13 -8.92
C GLU A 108 8.47 12.26 -9.06
N GLU A 109 8.42 11.01 -8.55
CA GLU A 109 9.53 10.06 -8.66
C GLU A 109 9.55 9.34 -10.02
N ASP A 110 8.39 8.93 -10.51
CA ASP A 110 8.24 8.10 -11.71
C ASP A 110 6.94 8.48 -12.45
N PRO A 111 7.02 9.32 -13.50
CA PRO A 111 5.84 9.75 -14.27
C PRO A 111 5.10 8.61 -15.00
N ASP A 112 5.78 7.50 -15.25
CA ASP A 112 5.21 6.31 -15.90
C ASP A 112 4.79 5.22 -14.92
N ALA A 113 4.71 5.54 -13.60
CA ALA A 113 4.37 4.59 -12.56
C ALA A 113 3.00 3.95 -12.77
N THR A 114 2.94 2.64 -12.59
CA THR A 114 1.71 1.89 -12.43
C THR A 114 1.46 1.67 -10.95
N VAL A 115 0.34 2.15 -10.43
CA VAL A 115 0.04 2.11 -8.99
C VAL A 115 -1.04 1.09 -8.69
N PHE A 116 -0.77 0.21 -7.74
CA PHE A 116 -1.75 -0.72 -7.18
C PHE A 116 -2.09 -0.32 -5.76
N ILE A 117 -3.38 -0.11 -5.49
CA ILE A 117 -3.87 0.29 -4.17
C ILE A 117 -4.38 -0.93 -3.42
N PHE A 118 -3.86 -1.14 -2.21
CA PHE A 118 -4.26 -2.24 -1.33
C PHE A 118 -4.71 -1.71 0.03
N PRO A 119 -5.84 -2.19 0.56
CA PRO A 119 -6.13 -2.01 1.97
C PRO A 119 -5.16 -2.85 2.81
N ALA A 120 -4.60 -2.26 3.87
CA ALA A 120 -3.63 -2.93 4.73
C ALA A 120 -4.26 -3.92 5.73
N ASP A 121 -5.60 -3.97 5.81
CA ASP A 121 -6.35 -4.73 6.82
C ASP A 121 -7.06 -5.97 6.26
N HIS A 122 -6.78 -6.35 5.03
CA HIS A 122 -7.40 -7.51 4.39
C HIS A 122 -6.56 -8.78 4.54
N VAL A 123 -7.22 -9.85 4.98
CA VAL A 123 -6.66 -11.20 5.01
C VAL A 123 -7.07 -11.93 3.74
N ILE A 124 -6.11 -12.33 2.92
CA ILE A 124 -6.35 -13.06 1.67
C ILE A 124 -5.94 -14.52 1.88
N ARG A 125 -6.92 -15.43 1.82
CA ARG A 125 -6.70 -16.87 2.04
C ARG A 125 -6.16 -17.59 0.80
N ASN A 126 -6.69 -17.27 -0.38
CA ASN A 126 -6.25 -17.87 -1.64
C ASN A 126 -5.24 -16.95 -2.32
N VAL A 127 -3.97 -17.14 -1.98
CA VAL A 127 -2.87 -16.28 -2.42
C VAL A 127 -2.55 -16.51 -3.90
N GLU A 128 -2.64 -17.76 -4.40
CA GLU A 128 -2.38 -18.11 -5.80
C GLU A 128 -3.36 -17.38 -6.72
N ARG A 129 -4.66 -17.46 -6.42
CA ARG A 129 -5.68 -16.77 -7.19
C ARG A 129 -5.53 -15.23 -7.14
N PHE A 130 -5.10 -14.72 -6.01
CA PHE A 130 -4.78 -13.30 -5.88
C PHE A 130 -3.64 -12.90 -6.81
N TYR A 131 -2.57 -13.69 -6.90
CA TYR A 131 -1.44 -13.43 -7.80
C TYR A 131 -1.85 -13.50 -9.28
N GLU A 132 -2.71 -14.44 -9.66
CA GLU A 132 -3.27 -14.51 -11.03
C GLU A 132 -4.00 -13.21 -11.40
N HIS A 133 -4.84 -12.70 -10.50
CA HIS A 133 -5.57 -11.44 -10.74
C HIS A 133 -4.63 -10.24 -10.82
N LEU A 134 -3.61 -10.15 -9.95
CA LEU A 134 -2.62 -9.07 -10.01
C LEU A 134 -1.83 -9.11 -11.32
N THR A 135 -1.41 -10.30 -11.74
CA THR A 135 -0.68 -10.50 -13.00
C THR A 135 -1.52 -10.04 -14.21
N ARG A 136 -2.79 -10.40 -14.24
CA ARG A 136 -3.72 -9.96 -15.29
C ARG A 136 -3.93 -8.44 -15.26
N ALA A 137 -4.12 -7.85 -14.08
CA ALA A 137 -4.31 -6.41 -13.94
C ALA A 137 -3.06 -5.59 -14.32
N ALA A 138 -1.87 -6.17 -14.18
CA ALA A 138 -0.62 -5.55 -14.59
C ALA A 138 -0.33 -5.68 -16.09
N ALA A 139 -1.13 -6.44 -16.84
CA ALA A 139 -0.96 -6.60 -18.28
C ALA A 139 -1.24 -5.27 -19.01
N PRO A 140 -0.48 -4.96 -20.10
CA PRO A 140 -0.63 -3.69 -20.84
C PRO A 140 -2.05 -3.39 -21.30
N ASP A 141 -2.81 -4.44 -21.66
CA ASP A 141 -4.18 -4.32 -22.16
C ASP A 141 -5.19 -3.81 -21.12
N HIS A 142 -4.85 -3.94 -19.83
CA HIS A 142 -5.68 -3.47 -18.71
C HIS A 142 -5.21 -2.12 -18.14
N GLN A 143 -4.06 -1.62 -18.53
CA GLN A 143 -3.51 -0.34 -18.05
C GLN A 143 -4.23 0.90 -18.61
N THR A 144 -5.23 0.72 -19.47
CA THR A 144 -5.93 1.81 -20.17
C THR A 144 -6.76 2.71 -19.25
N PHE A 145 -7.00 2.33 -17.99
CA PHE A 145 -7.92 3.06 -17.12
C PHE A 145 -7.32 4.27 -16.38
N CYS A 146 -5.99 4.46 -16.39
CA CYS A 146 -5.34 5.60 -15.73
C CYS A 146 -4.15 6.18 -16.52
N ARG A 147 -4.07 5.97 -17.83
CA ARG A 147 -3.15 6.79 -18.61
C ARG A 147 -3.68 8.22 -18.65
N LYS A 148 -2.89 9.19 -18.21
CA LYS A 148 -3.07 10.59 -18.60
C LYS A 148 -3.18 10.62 -20.13
N THR A 149 -4.37 10.59 -20.65
CA THR A 149 -4.61 11.11 -21.99
C THR A 149 -4.45 12.62 -21.84
N GLY A 150 -3.27 13.13 -22.20
CA GLY A 150 -3.02 14.56 -22.38
C GLY A 150 -3.78 15.13 -23.57
N GLN A 151 -4.98 14.61 -23.84
CA GLN A 151 -5.91 15.14 -24.83
C GLN A 151 -7.15 15.59 -24.07
N GLY A 152 -7.29 16.90 -23.99
CA GLY A 152 -8.47 17.55 -23.46
C GLY A 152 -9.73 17.02 -24.13
N TYR A 153 -10.76 16.86 -23.34
CA TYR A 153 -12.10 16.78 -23.85
C TYR A 153 -12.41 18.15 -24.49
N GLY A 154 -12.45 18.17 -25.83
CA GLY A 154 -13.07 19.25 -26.58
C GLY A 154 -14.59 19.15 -26.53
#